data_57bb8ecb4b9cdf92d21262aaa9dfa8fc
#
_entry.id   57bb8ecb4b9cdf92d21262aaa9dfa8fc
#
_cell.length_a   1.000
_cell.length_b   1.000
_cell.length_c   1.000
_cell.angle_alpha   90.00
_cell.angle_beta   90.00
_cell.angle_gamma   90.00
#
_symmetry.space_group_name_H-M   'P 1'
#
loop_
_entity.id
_entity.type
_entity.pdbx_description
1 polymer ?
#
loop_
_entity_poly.entity_id
_entity_poly.type
_entity_poly.pdbx_seq_one_letter_code
_entity_poly.pdbx_strand_id
1 'polypeptide(L)'
;AGEEGPCGPDTEMFYDTGKPACSADCQPSCDCGKYVEIWNNVFMEYFKDSQGNYSKLKQKNVDTGLGLERMAMLLQGKETPFDTEIFAPVMRELEELQNKDIIESRRIIAEHLRSSMMIICDGGRPSNIDRGYILRRLIRRMVRHMNKLQINLDEISTLIDINVENLKEMYPDLAKNQELIKNVIIEEKNKFVK
;
A
#
# COMPACT_ATOMS: atom_id res chain seq x y z
N ALA A 1 -0.67 -9.12 -14.64
CA ALA A 1 0.12 -10.08 -15.41
C ALA A 1 0.89 -9.32 -16.49
N GLY A 2 2.20 -9.61 -16.64
CA GLY A 2 3.03 -9.02 -17.67
C GLY A 2 2.61 -9.47 -19.08
N GLU A 3 3.13 -8.79 -20.09
CA GLU A 3 2.87 -9.17 -21.50
C GLU A 3 3.48 -10.54 -21.82
N GLU A 4 4.61 -10.89 -21.19
CA GLU A 4 5.27 -12.18 -21.29
C GLU A 4 5.78 -12.68 -19.93
N GLY A 5 5.99 -13.97 -19.77
CA GLY A 5 6.56 -14.56 -18.57
C GLY A 5 5.90 -15.86 -18.11
N PRO A 6 6.41 -16.44 -17.00
CA PRO A 6 5.79 -17.61 -16.37
C PRO A 6 4.35 -17.31 -15.94
N CYS A 7 3.44 -18.26 -16.14
CA CYS A 7 2.03 -18.10 -15.81
C CYS A 7 1.35 -19.46 -15.58
N GLY A 8 0.12 -19.42 -15.08
CA GLY A 8 -0.72 -20.59 -14.89
C GLY A 8 -2.03 -20.23 -14.22
N PRO A 9 -2.89 -21.22 -13.92
CA PRO A 9 -4.10 -20.98 -13.14
C PRO A 9 -3.75 -20.55 -11.73
N ASP A 10 -4.63 -19.77 -11.13
CA ASP A 10 -4.49 -19.30 -9.76
C ASP A 10 -5.66 -19.75 -8.87
N THR A 11 -5.44 -19.69 -7.57
CA THR A 11 -6.47 -19.82 -6.55
C THR A 11 -6.29 -18.74 -5.52
N GLU A 12 -7.39 -18.16 -5.09
CA GLU A 12 -7.41 -17.11 -4.10
C GLU A 12 -8.18 -17.57 -2.85
N MET A 13 -7.71 -17.17 -1.68
CA MET A 13 -8.40 -17.38 -0.42
C MET A 13 -9.06 -16.07 0.01
N PHE A 14 -10.36 -16.12 0.23
CA PHE A 14 -11.16 -14.99 0.70
C PHE A 14 -11.67 -15.23 2.11
N TYR A 15 -11.63 -14.19 2.89
CA TYR A 15 -12.28 -14.12 4.20
C TYR A 15 -13.66 -13.51 4.04
N ASP A 16 -14.70 -14.19 4.58
CA ASP A 16 -16.05 -13.62 4.69
C ASP A 16 -16.12 -12.75 5.94
N THR A 17 -16.27 -11.44 5.75
CA THR A 17 -16.35 -10.45 6.84
C THR A 17 -17.65 -10.50 7.64
N GLY A 18 -18.62 -11.33 7.22
CA GLY A 18 -19.95 -11.38 7.82
C GLY A 18 -20.88 -10.23 7.39
N LYS A 19 -20.42 -9.30 6.54
CA LYS A 19 -21.29 -8.26 5.98
C LYS A 19 -22.39 -8.86 5.12
N PRO A 20 -23.57 -8.21 5.03
CA PRO A 20 -24.65 -8.70 4.16
C PRO A 20 -24.20 -8.73 2.71
N ALA A 21 -24.76 -9.67 1.94
CA ALA A 21 -24.57 -9.74 0.50
C ALA A 21 -25.12 -8.47 -0.17
N CYS A 22 -24.39 -7.94 -1.15
CA CYS A 22 -24.82 -6.75 -1.90
C CYS A 22 -25.96 -7.04 -2.90
N SER A 23 -26.11 -8.30 -3.32
CA SER A 23 -27.14 -8.82 -4.22
C SER A 23 -27.30 -10.32 -4.07
N ALA A 24 -28.27 -10.93 -4.77
CA ALA A 24 -28.42 -12.39 -4.84
C ALA A 24 -27.20 -13.08 -5.48
N ASP A 25 -26.50 -12.37 -6.38
CA ASP A 25 -25.31 -12.87 -7.09
C ASP A 25 -24.00 -12.38 -6.44
N CYS A 26 -24.02 -12.05 -5.14
CA CYS A 26 -22.85 -11.60 -4.41
C CYS A 26 -21.79 -12.70 -4.33
N GLN A 27 -20.58 -12.38 -4.81
CA GLN A 27 -19.47 -13.33 -4.91
C GLN A 27 -18.13 -12.64 -4.54
N PRO A 28 -17.03 -13.41 -4.37
CA PRO A 28 -15.72 -12.85 -3.99
C PRO A 28 -15.19 -11.73 -4.87
N SER A 29 -15.59 -11.67 -6.16
CA SER A 29 -15.20 -10.59 -7.08
C SER A 29 -15.99 -9.27 -6.90
N CYS A 30 -16.95 -9.21 -5.96
CA CYS A 30 -17.69 -7.98 -5.68
C CYS A 30 -16.89 -7.03 -4.78
N ASP A 31 -16.90 -5.73 -5.10
CA ASP A 31 -16.26 -4.66 -4.31
C ASP A 31 -17.06 -4.23 -3.07
N CYS A 32 -18.06 -5.02 -2.65
CA CYS A 32 -18.94 -4.65 -1.52
C CYS A 32 -18.29 -4.81 -0.14
N GLY A 33 -17.09 -5.40 -0.06
CA GLY A 33 -16.35 -5.64 1.18
C GLY A 33 -16.89 -6.80 2.02
N LYS A 34 -17.79 -7.64 1.48
CA LYS A 34 -18.20 -8.90 2.12
C LYS A 34 -17.05 -9.89 2.12
N TYR A 35 -16.37 -10.03 1.00
CA TYR A 35 -15.23 -10.91 0.86
C TYR A 35 -13.95 -10.08 0.72
N VAL A 36 -12.93 -10.43 1.48
CA VAL A 36 -11.60 -9.82 1.43
C VAL A 36 -10.59 -10.89 1.05
N GLU A 37 -9.95 -10.72 -0.11
CA GLU A 37 -8.84 -11.58 -0.51
C GLU A 37 -7.69 -11.43 0.46
N ILE A 38 -7.18 -12.56 0.99
CA ILE A 38 -6.08 -12.61 1.94
C ILE A 38 -4.84 -13.28 1.38
N TRP A 39 -5.01 -14.20 0.44
CA TRP A 39 -3.91 -14.99 -0.13
C TRP A 39 -4.20 -15.38 -1.57
N ASN A 40 -3.17 -15.33 -2.41
CA ASN A 40 -3.23 -15.80 -3.80
C ASN A 40 -2.10 -16.82 -4.05
N ASN A 41 -2.40 -17.90 -4.79
CA ASN A 41 -1.43 -18.88 -5.22
C ASN A 41 -1.53 -19.05 -6.74
N VAL A 42 -0.45 -18.81 -7.47
CA VAL A 42 -0.36 -19.00 -8.92
C VAL A 42 0.41 -20.29 -9.20
N PHE A 43 -0.23 -21.25 -9.85
CA PHE A 43 0.38 -22.52 -10.25
C PHE A 43 1.07 -22.36 -11.61
N MET A 44 2.32 -21.92 -11.61
CA MET A 44 3.09 -21.63 -12.82
C MET A 44 3.47 -22.91 -13.55
N GLU A 45 2.73 -23.21 -14.61
CA GLU A 45 2.95 -24.37 -15.50
C GLU A 45 3.42 -23.97 -16.90
N TYR A 46 3.18 -22.74 -17.30
CA TYR A 46 3.36 -22.26 -18.67
C TYR A 46 4.25 -21.02 -18.71
N PHE A 47 4.87 -20.82 -19.88
CA PHE A 47 5.49 -19.56 -20.25
C PHE A 47 4.70 -18.95 -21.41
N LYS A 48 4.25 -17.72 -21.25
CA LYS A 48 3.62 -16.92 -22.30
C LYS A 48 4.69 -16.06 -22.97
N ASP A 49 4.86 -16.19 -24.27
CA ASP A 49 5.80 -15.36 -25.05
C ASP A 49 5.18 -14.00 -25.43
N SER A 50 5.99 -13.13 -26.03
CA SER A 50 5.57 -11.80 -26.49
C SER A 50 4.52 -11.83 -27.61
N GLN A 51 4.33 -12.98 -28.27
CA GLN A 51 3.31 -13.20 -29.31
C GLN A 51 2.01 -13.79 -28.75
N GLY A 52 1.98 -14.10 -27.43
CA GLY A 52 0.83 -14.66 -26.77
C GLY A 52 0.73 -16.18 -26.82
N ASN A 53 1.73 -16.90 -27.30
CA ASN A 53 1.74 -18.37 -27.32
C ASN A 53 2.16 -18.92 -25.96
N TYR A 54 1.60 -20.07 -25.60
CA TYR A 54 1.89 -20.74 -24.33
C TYR A 54 2.71 -22.00 -24.57
N SER A 55 3.81 -22.14 -23.85
CA SER A 55 4.64 -23.36 -23.78
C SER A 55 4.74 -23.84 -22.35
N LYS A 56 4.92 -25.17 -22.16
CA LYS A 56 5.09 -25.74 -20.82
C LYS A 56 6.45 -25.35 -20.23
N LEU A 57 6.48 -24.95 -18.98
CA LEU A 57 7.71 -24.77 -18.22
C LEU A 57 8.42 -26.12 -18.04
N LYS A 58 9.74 -26.10 -18.02
CA LYS A 58 10.56 -27.27 -17.68
C LYS A 58 10.37 -27.68 -16.22
N GLN A 59 10.17 -26.72 -15.34
CA GLN A 59 9.90 -26.90 -13.91
C GLN A 59 8.64 -26.11 -13.56
N LYS A 60 7.67 -26.79 -12.93
CA LYS A 60 6.49 -26.17 -12.36
C LYS A 60 6.84 -25.52 -11.04
N ASN A 61 6.25 -24.37 -10.76
CA ASN A 61 6.44 -23.63 -9.52
C ASN A 61 5.08 -23.15 -8.99
N VAL A 62 5.05 -22.79 -7.71
CA VAL A 62 3.93 -22.06 -7.12
C VAL A 62 4.48 -20.70 -6.69
N ASP A 63 3.90 -19.64 -7.25
CA ASP A 63 4.11 -18.28 -6.77
C ASP A 63 2.97 -17.96 -5.81
N THR A 64 3.31 -17.60 -4.58
CA THR A 64 2.33 -17.39 -3.52
C THR A 64 2.49 -15.99 -2.91
N GLY A 65 1.37 -15.30 -2.73
CA GLY A 65 1.35 -13.95 -2.15
C GLY A 65 0.29 -13.82 -1.07
N LEU A 66 0.69 -13.27 0.07
CA LEU A 66 -0.19 -12.98 1.20
C LEU A 66 -0.20 -11.47 1.47
N GLY A 67 -1.38 -10.89 1.62
CA GLY A 67 -1.52 -9.51 2.07
C GLY A 67 -1.22 -9.38 3.56
N LEU A 68 -0.01 -8.93 3.93
CA LEU A 68 0.43 -8.80 5.31
C LEU A 68 -0.58 -8.01 6.16
N GLU A 69 -0.98 -6.84 5.70
CA GLU A 69 -1.91 -5.95 6.40
C GLU A 69 -3.32 -6.54 6.49
N ARG A 70 -3.76 -7.26 5.45
CA ARG A 70 -5.06 -7.95 5.45
C ARG A 70 -5.06 -9.12 6.43
N MET A 71 -3.97 -9.88 6.49
CA MET A 71 -3.82 -10.98 7.44
C MET A 71 -3.72 -10.46 8.88
N ALA A 72 -2.95 -9.40 9.13
CA ALA A 72 -2.85 -8.75 10.44
C ALA A 72 -4.23 -8.25 10.91
N MET A 73 -4.99 -7.60 10.03
CA MET A 73 -6.36 -7.17 10.28
C MET A 73 -7.24 -8.35 10.73
N LEU A 74 -7.19 -9.45 9.99
CA LEU A 74 -7.99 -10.65 10.27
C LEU A 74 -7.63 -11.25 11.63
N LEU A 75 -6.34 -11.49 11.89
CA LEU A 75 -5.86 -12.13 13.11
C LEU A 75 -6.11 -11.28 14.37
N GLN A 76 -6.16 -9.96 14.23
CA GLN A 76 -6.44 -9.01 15.30
C GLN A 76 -7.94 -8.70 15.45
N GLY A 77 -8.80 -9.28 14.62
CA GLY A 77 -10.24 -9.00 14.63
C GLY A 77 -10.58 -7.54 14.34
N LYS A 78 -9.79 -6.87 13.50
CA LYS A 78 -10.01 -5.47 13.11
C LYS A 78 -10.90 -5.38 11.88
N GLU A 79 -11.62 -4.26 11.73
CA GLU A 79 -12.50 -4.03 10.58
C GLU A 79 -11.74 -3.62 9.32
N THR A 80 -10.64 -2.90 9.49
CA THR A 80 -9.79 -2.46 8.38
C THR A 80 -8.30 -2.59 8.70
N PRO A 81 -7.42 -2.70 7.68
CA PRO A 81 -5.97 -2.71 7.90
C PRO A 81 -5.47 -1.46 8.64
N PHE A 82 -6.19 -0.33 8.52
CA PHE A 82 -5.83 0.93 9.16
C PHE A 82 -6.04 0.94 10.68
N ASP A 83 -6.77 -0.04 11.21
CA ASP A 83 -7.01 -0.22 12.65
C ASP A 83 -5.96 -1.11 13.31
N THR A 84 -5.06 -1.72 12.51
CA THR A 84 -3.95 -2.55 13.02
C THR A 84 -2.82 -1.68 13.55
N GLU A 85 -1.91 -2.28 14.34
CA GLU A 85 -0.72 -1.59 14.85
C GLU A 85 0.17 -1.01 13.75
N ILE A 86 0.07 -1.52 12.53
CA ILE A 86 0.84 -1.03 11.38
C ILE A 86 0.50 0.42 11.03
N PHE A 87 -0.77 0.79 11.10
CA PHE A 87 -1.26 2.12 10.71
C PHE A 87 -1.85 2.93 11.86
N ALA A 88 -2.34 2.29 12.92
CA ALA A 88 -3.06 2.96 13.99
C ALA A 88 -2.32 4.17 14.62
N PRO A 89 -0.98 4.16 14.82
CA PRO A 89 -0.29 5.33 15.36
C PRO A 89 -0.41 6.56 14.45
N VAL A 90 -0.19 6.39 13.13
CA VAL A 90 -0.31 7.48 12.15
C VAL A 90 -1.76 7.92 11.97
N MET A 91 -2.70 6.97 11.97
CA MET A 91 -4.13 7.30 11.85
C MET A 91 -4.63 8.15 13.01
N ARG A 92 -4.17 7.90 14.25
CA ARG A 92 -4.49 8.73 15.42
C ARG A 92 -3.92 10.14 15.29
N GLU A 93 -2.64 10.26 14.93
CA GLU A 93 -2.04 11.57 14.70
C GLU A 93 -2.78 12.37 13.63
N LEU A 94 -3.13 11.74 12.51
CA LEU A 94 -3.91 12.39 11.46
C LEU A 94 -5.31 12.81 11.93
N GLU A 95 -5.91 12.08 12.86
CA GLU A 95 -7.19 12.44 13.47
C GLU A 95 -7.08 13.66 14.36
N GLU A 96 -5.98 13.80 15.11
CA GLU A 96 -5.71 14.94 15.97
C GLU A 96 -5.36 16.21 15.16
N LEU A 97 -4.62 16.05 14.06
CA LEU A 97 -4.16 17.17 13.23
C LEU A 97 -5.21 17.71 12.26
N GLN A 98 -6.25 16.92 11.92
CA GLN A 98 -7.22 17.32 10.91
C GLN A 98 -8.19 18.40 11.40
N ASN A 99 -8.54 19.33 10.49
CA ASN A 99 -9.62 20.29 10.69
C ASN A 99 -10.90 19.91 9.93
N LYS A 100 -10.84 18.87 9.09
CA LYS A 100 -11.97 18.25 8.40
C LYS A 100 -11.88 16.75 8.52
N ASP A 101 -12.95 16.11 8.98
CA ASP A 101 -13.01 14.65 9.10
C ASP A 101 -13.39 14.00 7.76
N ILE A 102 -12.41 13.43 7.07
CA ILE A 102 -12.55 12.67 5.82
C ILE A 102 -11.69 11.41 5.94
N ILE A 103 -12.28 10.32 6.39
CA ILE A 103 -11.58 9.04 6.67
C ILE A 103 -10.79 8.51 5.46
N GLU A 104 -11.32 8.63 4.25
CA GLU A 104 -10.64 8.20 3.02
C GLU A 104 -9.35 8.99 2.79
N SER A 105 -9.34 10.28 3.14
CA SER A 105 -8.12 11.11 3.03
C SER A 105 -7.08 10.71 4.05
N ARG A 106 -7.47 10.41 5.30
CA ARG A 106 -6.55 9.89 6.32
C ARG A 106 -5.89 8.58 5.87
N ARG A 107 -6.70 7.63 5.36
CA ARG A 107 -6.21 6.34 4.84
C ARG A 107 -5.23 6.51 3.69
N ILE A 108 -5.54 7.41 2.73
CA ILE A 108 -4.65 7.70 1.61
C ILE A 108 -3.34 8.31 2.09
N ILE A 109 -3.36 9.24 3.06
CA ILE A 109 -2.13 9.83 3.62
C ILE A 109 -1.28 8.75 4.28
N ALA A 110 -1.86 7.95 5.17
CA ALA A 110 -1.14 6.91 5.91
C ALA A 110 -0.48 5.88 4.98
N GLU A 111 -1.22 5.37 4.00
CA GLU A 111 -0.73 4.38 3.03
C GLU A 111 0.33 4.97 2.09
N HIS A 112 0.10 6.16 1.52
CA HIS A 112 1.02 6.79 0.59
C HIS A 112 2.31 7.25 1.27
N LEU A 113 2.23 7.72 2.52
CA LEU A 113 3.40 8.05 3.31
C LEU A 113 4.28 6.83 3.54
N ARG A 114 3.70 5.74 4.07
CA ARG A 114 4.42 4.49 4.32
C ARG A 114 5.06 3.94 3.04
N SER A 115 4.30 3.84 1.95
CA SER A 115 4.81 3.36 0.66
C SER A 115 5.95 4.25 0.14
N SER A 116 5.82 5.57 0.26
CA SER A 116 6.88 6.50 -0.16
C SER A 116 8.15 6.32 0.66
N MET A 117 8.03 6.15 1.98
CA MET A 117 9.16 5.91 2.87
C MET A 117 9.93 4.64 2.49
N MET A 118 9.21 3.53 2.24
CA MET A 118 9.82 2.26 1.82
C MET A 118 10.54 2.40 0.47
N ILE A 119 9.91 2.99 -0.54
CA ILE A 119 10.52 3.20 -1.85
C ILE A 119 11.79 4.05 -1.75
N ILE A 120 11.79 5.11 -0.91
CA ILE A 120 12.97 5.96 -0.70
C ILE A 120 14.08 5.20 0.02
N CYS A 121 13.72 4.40 1.02
CA CYS A 121 14.64 3.54 1.77
C CYS A 121 15.35 2.56 0.85
N ASP A 122 14.64 1.99 -0.14
CA ASP A 122 15.17 1.12 -1.19
C ASP A 122 15.92 1.88 -2.31
N GLY A 123 16.23 3.16 -2.11
CA GLY A 123 17.01 3.97 -3.04
C GLY A 123 16.18 4.70 -4.12
N GLY A 124 14.85 4.57 -4.12
CA GLY A 124 13.98 5.28 -5.05
C GLY A 124 14.05 6.80 -4.89
N ARG A 125 13.92 7.54 -6.02
CA ARG A 125 13.87 9.01 -6.05
C ARG A 125 12.76 9.48 -6.97
N PRO A 126 12.04 10.58 -6.61
CA PRO A 126 11.01 11.13 -7.47
C PRO A 126 11.56 11.53 -8.85
N SER A 127 10.91 11.08 -9.92
CA SER A 127 11.30 11.38 -11.30
C SER A 127 10.09 11.50 -12.22
N ASN A 128 10.32 11.69 -13.53
CA ASN A 128 9.25 11.76 -14.53
C ASN A 128 8.95 10.40 -15.19
N ILE A 129 9.75 9.38 -14.92
CA ILE A 129 9.68 8.07 -15.57
C ILE A 129 9.68 6.95 -14.52
N ASP A 130 9.18 5.79 -14.89
CA ASP A 130 9.24 4.52 -14.18
C ASP A 130 8.84 4.61 -12.68
N ARG A 131 9.58 3.92 -11.84
CA ARG A 131 9.33 3.85 -10.39
C ARG A 131 9.37 5.23 -9.71
N GLY A 132 10.24 6.13 -10.18
CA GLY A 132 10.34 7.48 -9.65
C GLY A 132 9.11 8.33 -9.95
N TYR A 133 8.42 8.10 -11.07
CA TYR A 133 7.14 8.74 -11.37
C TYR A 133 6.04 8.27 -10.42
N ILE A 134 6.01 6.99 -10.09
CA ILE A 134 5.06 6.45 -9.10
C ILE A 134 5.29 7.10 -7.75
N LEU A 135 6.53 7.13 -7.25
CA LEU A 135 6.88 7.78 -5.99
C LEU A 135 6.45 9.26 -5.97
N ARG A 136 6.74 10.00 -7.03
CA ARG A 136 6.29 11.39 -7.19
C ARG A 136 4.77 11.51 -7.06
N ARG A 137 4.01 10.64 -7.71
CA ARG A 137 2.53 10.63 -7.63
C ARG A 137 2.03 10.35 -6.22
N LEU A 138 2.64 9.39 -5.51
CA LEU A 138 2.28 9.07 -4.13
C LEU A 138 2.46 10.29 -3.22
N ILE A 139 3.64 10.92 -3.25
CA ILE A 139 3.92 12.11 -2.43
C ILE A 139 2.94 13.24 -2.76
N ARG A 140 2.74 13.57 -4.03
CA ARG A 140 1.82 14.65 -4.43
C ARG A 140 0.36 14.36 -4.08
N ARG A 141 -0.07 13.10 -4.17
CA ARG A 141 -1.42 12.70 -3.77
C ARG A 141 -1.59 12.82 -2.26
N MET A 142 -0.61 12.40 -1.47
CA MET A 142 -0.58 12.59 -0.02
C MET A 142 -0.73 14.08 0.33
N VAL A 143 0.10 14.96 -0.22
CA VAL A 143 0.04 16.42 0.00
C VAL A 143 -1.35 16.99 -0.34
N ARG A 144 -1.94 16.55 -1.45
CA ARG A 144 -3.31 16.98 -1.84
C ARG A 144 -4.35 16.57 -0.80
N HIS A 145 -4.23 15.37 -0.22
CA HIS A 145 -5.16 14.90 0.79
C HIS A 145 -4.92 15.58 2.16
N MET A 146 -3.68 15.93 2.51
CA MET A 146 -3.40 16.79 3.68
C MET A 146 -4.09 18.16 3.54
N ASN A 147 -4.02 18.78 2.37
CA ASN A 147 -4.74 20.02 2.09
C ASN A 147 -6.27 19.85 2.20
N LYS A 148 -6.83 18.72 1.79
CA LYS A 148 -8.27 18.43 1.95
C LYS A 148 -8.69 18.34 3.42
N LEU A 149 -7.83 17.75 4.26
CA LEU A 149 -8.02 17.69 5.70
C LEU A 149 -7.68 18.99 6.42
N GLN A 150 -7.12 19.97 5.70
CA GLN A 150 -6.60 21.24 6.24
C GLN A 150 -5.51 21.02 7.31
N ILE A 151 -4.66 20.02 7.09
CA ILE A 151 -3.48 19.74 7.90
C ILE A 151 -2.32 20.60 7.39
N ASN A 152 -1.56 21.19 8.33
CA ASN A 152 -0.33 21.90 7.97
C ASN A 152 0.67 20.92 7.34
N LEU A 153 1.22 21.28 6.18
CA LEU A 153 2.17 20.43 5.45
C LEU A 153 3.53 20.29 6.15
N ASP A 154 3.81 21.06 7.17
CA ASP A 154 5.03 20.91 7.97
C ASP A 154 4.94 19.71 8.92
N GLU A 155 3.73 19.22 9.20
CA GLU A 155 3.50 17.99 9.97
C GLU A 155 3.94 16.70 9.26
N ILE A 156 4.31 16.78 7.99
CA ILE A 156 4.89 15.64 7.26
C ILE A 156 6.09 15.05 8.02
N SER A 157 6.92 15.89 8.62
CA SER A 157 8.07 15.43 9.41
C SER A 157 7.66 14.64 10.63
N THR A 158 6.67 15.11 11.38
CA THR A 158 6.09 14.42 12.55
C THR A 158 5.51 13.06 12.14
N LEU A 159 4.73 13.03 11.05
CA LEU A 159 4.14 11.78 10.53
C LEU A 159 5.20 10.76 10.09
N ILE A 160 6.33 11.22 9.52
CA ILE A 160 7.48 10.35 9.20
C ILE A 160 8.09 9.79 10.48
N ASP A 161 8.31 10.62 11.51
CA ASP A 161 8.90 10.19 12.77
C ASP A 161 8.06 9.12 13.46
N ILE A 162 6.73 9.29 13.49
CA ILE A 162 5.80 8.31 14.03
C ILE A 162 5.88 6.98 13.27
N ASN A 163 5.91 7.02 11.93
CA ASN A 163 6.04 5.80 11.12
C ASN A 163 7.38 5.09 11.34
N VAL A 164 8.49 5.84 11.41
CA VAL A 164 9.82 5.27 11.68
C VAL A 164 9.83 4.60 13.04
N GLU A 165 9.38 5.30 14.08
CA GLU A 165 9.33 4.74 15.44
C GLU A 165 8.49 3.47 15.51
N ASN A 166 7.35 3.46 14.84
CA ASN A 166 6.44 2.33 14.82
C ASN A 166 6.98 1.10 14.08
N LEU A 167 7.81 1.32 13.04
CA LEU A 167 8.22 0.25 12.12
C LEU A 167 9.70 -0.11 12.22
N LYS A 168 10.52 0.61 12.99
CA LYS A 168 11.98 0.45 13.04
C LYS A 168 12.46 -0.93 13.48
N GLU A 169 11.70 -1.63 14.32
CA GLU A 169 12.06 -2.98 14.76
C GLU A 169 11.90 -3.99 13.62
N MET A 170 10.85 -3.83 12.80
CA MET A 170 10.57 -4.68 11.64
C MET A 170 11.42 -4.28 10.42
N TYR A 171 11.66 -2.96 10.26
CA TYR A 171 12.42 -2.37 9.15
C TYR A 171 13.50 -1.42 9.67
N PRO A 172 14.66 -1.94 10.18
CA PRO A 172 15.71 -1.11 10.79
C PRO A 172 16.29 -0.05 9.86
N ASP A 173 16.22 -0.27 8.56
CA ASP A 173 16.77 0.66 7.57
C ASP A 173 15.92 1.95 7.46
N LEU A 174 14.68 1.95 7.92
CA LEU A 174 13.87 3.17 8.02
C LEU A 174 14.51 4.17 9.00
N ALA A 175 14.96 3.71 10.16
CA ALA A 175 15.62 4.56 11.15
C ALA A 175 16.96 5.09 10.64
N LYS A 176 17.75 4.27 9.94
CA LYS A 176 19.02 4.69 9.33
C LYS A 176 18.85 5.75 8.24
N ASN A 177 17.74 5.68 7.51
CA ASN A 177 17.46 6.57 6.37
C ASN A 177 16.46 7.68 6.69
N GLN A 178 16.08 7.89 7.96
CA GLN A 178 15.01 8.81 8.37
C GLN A 178 15.21 10.22 7.81
N GLU A 179 16.41 10.81 7.96
CA GLU A 179 16.73 12.14 7.46
C GLU A 179 16.69 12.21 5.92
N LEU A 180 17.16 11.17 5.25
CA LEU A 180 17.08 11.07 3.80
C LEU A 180 15.61 11.04 3.33
N ILE A 181 14.76 10.25 3.99
CA ILE A 181 13.33 10.14 3.70
C ILE A 181 12.66 11.52 3.87
N LYS A 182 12.90 12.21 4.98
CA LYS A 182 12.39 13.57 5.23
C LYS A 182 12.79 14.53 4.12
N ASN A 183 14.08 14.58 3.81
CA ASN A 183 14.59 15.50 2.79
C ASN A 183 13.95 15.27 1.42
N VAL A 184 13.84 14.01 0.98
CA VAL A 184 13.26 13.67 -0.34
C VAL A 184 11.77 14.03 -0.41
N ILE A 185 11.00 13.70 0.64
CA ILE A 185 9.56 13.99 0.66
C ILE A 185 9.30 15.49 0.73
N ILE A 186 10.02 16.22 1.60
CA ILE A 186 9.87 17.67 1.76
C ILE A 186 10.30 18.40 0.47
N GLU A 187 11.37 17.97 -0.19
CA GLU A 187 11.80 18.57 -1.44
C GLU A 187 10.73 18.43 -2.53
N GLU A 188 10.14 17.22 -2.69
CA GLU A 188 9.06 17.00 -3.69
C GLU A 188 7.77 17.73 -3.31
N LYS A 189 7.42 17.82 -2.00
CA LYS A 189 6.34 18.67 -1.48
C LYS A 189 6.56 20.13 -1.91
N ASN A 190 7.74 20.68 -1.66
CA ASN A 190 8.06 22.07 -1.97
C ASN A 190 8.02 22.36 -3.49
N LYS A 191 8.41 21.39 -4.33
CA LYS A 191 8.27 21.51 -5.80
C LYS A 191 6.81 21.48 -6.26
N PHE A 192 5.94 20.83 -5.51
CA PHE A 192 4.53 20.68 -5.87
C PHE A 192 3.65 21.86 -5.42
N VAL A 193 4.00 22.51 -4.33
CA VAL A 193 3.22 23.63 -3.74
C VAL A 193 3.59 24.99 -4.35
N LYS A 194 4.74 25.09 -5.05
CA LYS A 194 5.11 26.27 -5.86
C LYS A 194 4.22 26.41 -7.08
#